data_31697173f9e81a34cd5e601e7e997176
#
_entry.id   31697173f9e81a34cd5e601e7e997176
#
_cell.length_a   1.000
_cell.length_b   1.000
_cell.length_c   1.000
_cell.angle_alpha   90.00
_cell.angle_beta   90.00
_cell.angle_gamma   90.00
#
_symmetry.space_group_name_H-M   'P 1'
#
loop_
_entity.id
_entity.type
_entity.pdbx_description
1 polymer ?
#
loop_
_entity_poly.entity_id
_entity_poly.type
_entity_poly.pdbx_seq_one_letter_code
_entity_poly.pdbx_strand_id
1 'polypeptide(L)'
;HETGLAWNAPLVGGDLATHAITDGPTVITVSILARPALPASRVVTRDGGRPGDLLAVTGRLGGSLEADGRGRHLDFIPRIHEAILLAETLGNDLRAMMDLSDGLAQDAGRLAAAGHGTARIDAASLPTSEGCDWRAAVTDGEDYELLFACRTPPPATLLGTPVTVVGRLEAPSASFPEGAVVVGEGGDARRIDHLGWEHRSGG
;
A
#
# COMPACT_ATOMS: atom_id res chain seq x y z
N HIS A 1 12.89 -0.01 21.17
CA HIS A 1 12.60 -1.20 22.00
C HIS A 1 11.12 -1.29 22.39
N GLU A 2 10.55 -0.24 22.94
CA GLU A 2 9.14 -0.21 23.37
C GLU A 2 8.18 -0.48 22.20
N THR A 3 8.37 0.16 21.07
CA THR A 3 7.57 -0.05 19.86
C THR A 3 7.61 -1.53 19.41
N GLY A 4 8.78 -2.13 19.41
CA GLY A 4 8.91 -3.54 19.04
C GLY A 4 8.16 -4.47 20.01
N LEU A 5 8.18 -4.17 21.30
CA LEU A 5 7.44 -4.95 22.29
C LEU A 5 5.92 -4.79 22.11
N ALA A 6 5.45 -3.57 21.81
CA ALA A 6 4.02 -3.30 21.57
C ALA A 6 3.45 -4.12 20.41
N TRP A 7 4.28 -4.42 19.41
CA TRP A 7 3.90 -5.18 18.22
C TRP A 7 4.39 -6.64 18.22
N ASN A 8 4.82 -7.15 19.40
CA ASN A 8 5.37 -8.50 19.55
C ASN A 8 6.53 -8.80 18.55
N ALA A 9 7.31 -7.76 18.25
CA ALA A 9 8.48 -7.80 17.38
C ALA A 9 9.71 -7.27 18.14
N PRO A 10 10.22 -7.99 19.15
CA PRO A 10 11.29 -7.52 20.00
C PRO A 10 12.58 -7.28 19.20
N LEU A 11 13.30 -6.21 19.54
CA LEU A 11 14.64 -5.97 19.01
C LEU A 11 15.60 -7.04 19.56
N VAL A 12 16.14 -7.86 18.66
CA VAL A 12 17.00 -8.99 19.03
C VAL A 12 18.47 -8.74 18.77
N GLY A 13 18.82 -7.66 18.07
CA GLY A 13 20.21 -7.29 17.78
C GLY A 13 20.31 -6.06 16.91
N GLY A 14 21.52 -5.58 16.74
CA GLY A 14 21.86 -4.44 15.91
C GLY A 14 23.31 -4.07 16.05
N ASP A 15 23.79 -3.22 15.18
CA ASP A 15 25.12 -2.64 15.20
C ASP A 15 25.02 -1.15 14.94
N LEU A 16 25.93 -0.38 15.58
CA LEU A 16 26.08 1.05 15.39
C LEU A 16 27.45 1.33 14.78
N ALA A 17 27.45 1.75 13.52
CA ALA A 17 28.65 2.25 12.88
C ALA A 17 28.63 3.78 12.81
N THR A 18 29.74 4.42 13.11
CA THR A 18 29.93 5.86 12.96
C THR A 18 30.83 6.14 11.76
N HIS A 19 30.51 7.16 10.98
CA HIS A 19 31.40 7.66 9.93
C HIS A 19 32.04 9.00 10.34
N ALA A 20 33.16 9.29 9.71
CA ALA A 20 33.98 10.50 10.08
C ALA A 20 33.36 11.83 9.63
N ILE A 21 32.25 11.81 8.88
CA ILE A 21 31.56 13.00 8.40
C ILE A 21 30.55 13.44 9.48
N THR A 22 30.85 14.52 10.16
CA THR A 22 30.06 15.03 11.30
C THR A 22 28.68 15.58 10.88
N ASP A 23 28.55 16.07 9.65
CA ASP A 23 27.32 16.67 9.11
C ASP A 23 26.67 15.79 8.03
N GLY A 24 27.03 14.50 7.97
CA GLY A 24 26.47 13.56 7.04
C GLY A 24 25.08 13.05 7.45
N PRO A 25 24.30 12.51 6.51
CA PRO A 25 22.99 11.97 6.81
C PRO A 25 23.09 10.76 7.74
N THR A 26 22.15 10.66 8.68
CA THR A 26 21.98 9.43 9.47
C THR A 26 21.28 8.38 8.61
N VAL A 27 21.89 7.20 8.50
CA VAL A 27 21.29 6.05 7.80
C VAL A 27 20.84 5.03 8.85
N ILE A 28 19.56 4.67 8.81
CA ILE A 28 18.99 3.65 9.69
C ILE A 28 18.49 2.51 8.79
N THR A 29 19.01 1.30 9.04
CA THR A 29 18.53 0.08 8.37
C THR A 29 17.84 -0.80 9.39
N VAL A 30 16.62 -1.24 9.08
CA VAL A 30 15.85 -2.16 9.90
C VAL A 30 15.65 -3.45 9.12
N SER A 31 15.96 -4.58 9.75
CA SER A 31 15.70 -5.92 9.21
C SER A 31 14.71 -6.65 10.10
N ILE A 32 13.68 -7.25 9.51
CA ILE A 32 12.65 -8.00 10.23
C ILE A 32 12.65 -9.45 9.77
N LEU A 33 12.67 -10.37 10.74
CA LEU A 33 12.42 -11.79 10.51
C LEU A 33 10.98 -12.09 10.97
N ALA A 34 10.19 -12.65 10.07
CA ALA A 34 8.81 -12.99 10.35
C ALA A 34 8.48 -14.42 9.88
N ARG A 35 7.38 -14.95 10.41
CA ARG A 35 6.78 -16.21 9.95
C ARG A 35 5.32 -15.96 9.57
N PRO A 36 4.70 -16.81 8.73
CA PRO A 36 3.28 -16.71 8.45
C PRO A 36 2.45 -16.65 9.74
N ALA A 37 1.48 -15.76 9.81
CA ALA A 37 0.65 -15.54 10.99
C ALA A 37 -0.22 -16.77 11.30
N LEU A 38 -0.67 -17.48 10.26
CA LEU A 38 -1.53 -18.65 10.39
C LEU A 38 -0.74 -19.95 10.09
N PRO A 39 -0.95 -21.01 10.88
CA PRO A 39 -0.37 -22.31 10.59
C PRO A 39 -0.82 -22.82 9.21
N ALA A 40 0.10 -23.32 8.41
CA ALA A 40 -0.14 -23.79 7.04
C ALA A 40 -0.72 -22.72 6.07
N SER A 41 -0.74 -21.45 6.46
CA SER A 41 -1.13 -20.38 5.57
C SER A 41 -0.03 -20.10 4.54
N ARG A 42 -0.46 -19.81 3.32
CA ARG A 42 0.45 -19.25 2.33
C ARG A 42 0.85 -17.83 2.74
N VAL A 43 2.03 -17.42 2.39
CA VAL A 43 2.42 -16.02 2.45
C VAL A 43 1.63 -15.26 1.37
N VAL A 44 0.92 -14.22 1.74
CA VAL A 44 0.25 -13.33 0.78
C VAL A 44 1.31 -12.35 0.28
N THR A 45 1.63 -12.45 -1.00
CA THR A 45 2.63 -11.63 -1.68
C THR A 45 1.95 -10.61 -2.59
N ARG A 46 2.69 -9.71 -3.21
CA ARG A 46 2.11 -8.72 -4.15
C ARG A 46 1.84 -9.29 -5.55
N ASP A 47 2.34 -10.47 -5.90
CA ASP A 47 2.28 -11.08 -7.24
C ASP A 47 1.07 -12.02 -7.45
N GLY A 48 0.25 -12.20 -6.41
CA GLY A 48 -0.90 -13.10 -6.46
C GLY A 48 -2.12 -12.57 -7.21
N GLY A 49 -2.20 -11.25 -7.45
CA GLY A 49 -3.34 -10.60 -8.11
C GLY A 49 -3.56 -11.09 -9.54
N ARG A 50 -4.83 -11.08 -9.98
CA ARG A 50 -5.23 -11.54 -11.32
C ARG A 50 -6.26 -10.60 -11.92
N PRO A 51 -6.33 -10.48 -13.26
CA PRO A 51 -7.43 -9.76 -13.91
C PRO A 51 -8.80 -10.25 -13.44
N GLY A 52 -9.66 -9.31 -13.09
CA GLY A 52 -10.97 -9.55 -12.49
C GLY A 52 -11.02 -9.41 -10.97
N ASP A 53 -9.89 -9.46 -10.28
CA ASP A 53 -9.83 -9.23 -8.84
C ASP A 53 -10.15 -7.77 -8.49
N LEU A 54 -10.87 -7.58 -7.39
CA LEU A 54 -11.15 -6.27 -6.82
C LEU A 54 -9.88 -5.71 -6.17
N LEU A 55 -9.66 -4.40 -6.32
CA LEU A 55 -8.67 -3.66 -5.57
C LEU A 55 -9.34 -2.92 -4.42
N ALA A 56 -8.82 -3.08 -3.23
CA ALA A 56 -9.36 -2.43 -2.04
C ALA A 56 -8.25 -1.89 -1.14
N VAL A 57 -8.59 -0.88 -0.35
CA VAL A 57 -7.70 -0.25 0.63
C VAL A 57 -8.34 -0.22 2.01
N THR A 58 -7.52 -0.17 3.04
CA THR A 58 -7.95 0.15 4.41
C THR A 58 -7.86 1.66 4.64
N GLY A 59 -8.63 2.16 5.62
CA GLY A 59 -8.53 3.52 6.13
C GLY A 59 -8.85 4.62 5.12
N ARG A 60 -8.11 5.73 5.20
CA ARG A 60 -8.24 6.91 4.35
C ARG A 60 -6.90 7.29 3.74
N LEU A 61 -6.93 7.83 2.53
CA LEU A 61 -5.75 8.14 1.73
C LEU A 61 -5.55 9.64 1.55
N GLY A 62 -4.29 10.03 1.40
CA GLY A 62 -3.84 11.40 1.17
C GLY A 62 -3.70 12.23 2.44
N GLY A 63 -2.86 13.26 2.38
CA GLY A 63 -2.63 14.20 3.46
C GLY A 63 -1.87 13.63 4.67
N SER A 64 -1.12 12.55 4.49
CA SER A 64 -0.35 11.93 5.58
C SER A 64 0.90 12.74 5.96
N LEU A 65 1.50 13.43 5.00
CA LEU A 65 2.64 14.32 5.19
C LEU A 65 2.20 15.78 5.07
N GLU A 66 2.36 16.55 6.13
CA GLU A 66 2.08 17.98 6.15
C GLU A 66 3.27 18.79 5.67
N ALA A 67 3.04 20.04 5.28
CA ALA A 67 4.08 20.90 4.71
C ALA A 67 5.26 21.20 5.65
N ASP A 68 5.05 21.06 6.96
CA ASP A 68 6.10 21.23 7.99
C ASP A 68 6.87 19.94 8.31
N GLY A 69 6.63 18.88 7.54
CA GLY A 69 7.24 17.56 7.73
C GLY A 69 6.61 16.72 8.84
N ARG A 70 5.51 17.18 9.41
CA ARG A 70 4.69 16.43 10.38
C ARG A 70 3.52 15.77 9.69
N GLY A 71 2.69 15.08 10.46
CA GLY A 71 1.46 14.49 9.98
C GLY A 71 1.26 13.06 10.45
N ARG A 72 0.22 12.45 9.95
CA ARG A 72 -0.23 11.11 10.34
C ARG A 72 0.82 10.01 10.11
N HIS A 73 1.72 10.20 9.15
CA HIS A 73 2.80 9.26 8.85
C HIS A 73 3.77 9.03 10.03
N LEU A 74 3.86 9.95 11.00
CA LEU A 74 4.70 9.79 12.19
C LEU A 74 4.02 8.96 13.30
N ASP A 75 2.69 8.94 13.32
CA ASP A 75 1.87 8.33 14.38
C ASP A 75 0.88 7.29 13.83
N PHE A 76 1.15 6.71 12.67
CA PHE A 76 0.26 5.71 12.08
C PHE A 76 0.22 4.43 12.93
N ILE A 77 -0.93 3.77 12.91
CA ILE A 77 -1.12 2.46 13.53
C ILE A 77 -0.88 1.39 12.46
N PRO A 78 0.17 0.56 12.59
CA PRO A 78 0.42 -0.52 11.64
C PRO A 78 -0.78 -1.47 11.50
N ARG A 79 -1.23 -1.75 10.29
CA ARG A 79 -2.41 -2.57 9.98
C ARG A 79 -2.15 -4.08 10.10
N ILE A 80 -1.37 -4.49 11.10
CA ILE A 80 -0.95 -5.89 11.31
C ILE A 80 -2.16 -6.78 11.64
N HIS A 81 -3.01 -6.33 12.56
CA HIS A 81 -4.18 -7.11 12.98
C HIS A 81 -5.25 -7.17 11.89
N GLU A 82 -5.43 -6.08 11.15
CA GLU A 82 -6.31 -6.03 9.99
C GLU A 82 -5.82 -6.97 8.89
N ALA A 83 -4.51 -7.02 8.62
CA ALA A 83 -3.92 -7.92 7.63
C ALA A 83 -4.14 -9.40 7.99
N ILE A 84 -3.98 -9.77 9.26
CA ILE A 84 -4.22 -11.12 9.76
C ILE A 84 -5.70 -11.48 9.60
N LEU A 85 -6.61 -10.63 10.09
CA LEU A 85 -8.05 -10.85 10.00
C LEU A 85 -8.54 -10.91 8.55
N LEU A 86 -7.97 -10.10 7.66
CA LEU A 86 -8.25 -10.13 6.23
C LEU A 86 -7.86 -11.49 5.62
N ALA A 87 -6.67 -11.99 5.97
CA ALA A 87 -6.19 -13.29 5.50
C ALA A 87 -7.05 -14.45 6.04
N GLU A 88 -7.53 -14.38 7.28
CA GLU A 88 -8.46 -15.35 7.87
C GLU A 88 -9.82 -15.31 7.17
N THR A 89 -10.36 -14.10 6.94
CA THR A 89 -11.71 -13.91 6.42
C THR A 89 -11.79 -14.30 4.94
N LEU A 90 -10.85 -13.87 4.11
CA LEU A 90 -10.86 -14.11 2.68
C LEU A 90 -10.15 -15.41 2.27
N GLY A 91 -9.25 -15.92 3.10
CA GLY A 91 -8.52 -17.14 2.81
C GLY A 91 -7.85 -17.08 1.42
N ASN A 92 -8.20 -18.04 0.54
CA ASN A 92 -7.65 -18.09 -0.83
C ASN A 92 -8.17 -17.00 -1.77
N ASP A 93 -9.20 -16.26 -1.37
CA ASP A 93 -9.72 -15.13 -2.14
C ASP A 93 -8.92 -13.84 -1.93
N LEU A 94 -8.13 -13.74 -0.86
CA LEU A 94 -7.09 -12.72 -0.73
C LEU A 94 -5.93 -13.08 -1.66
N ARG A 95 -5.75 -12.36 -2.74
CA ARG A 95 -4.79 -12.68 -3.81
C ARG A 95 -3.44 -12.05 -3.61
N ALA A 96 -3.40 -10.76 -3.34
CA ALA A 96 -2.18 -9.98 -3.15
C ALA A 96 -2.40 -8.92 -2.08
N MET A 97 -1.33 -8.50 -1.40
CA MET A 97 -1.37 -7.46 -0.38
C MET A 97 -0.01 -6.78 -0.24
N MET A 98 -0.03 -5.49 -0.02
CA MET A 98 1.12 -4.66 0.34
C MET A 98 0.66 -3.44 1.13
N ASP A 99 1.60 -2.71 1.70
CA ASP A 99 1.33 -1.38 2.26
C ASP A 99 1.32 -0.29 1.18
N LEU A 100 0.77 0.88 1.52
CA LEU A 100 0.79 2.10 0.72
C LEU A 100 1.84 3.04 1.29
N SER A 101 2.98 3.16 0.61
CA SER A 101 4.10 4.00 1.00
C SER A 101 4.38 5.15 0.03
N ASP A 102 4.28 4.91 -1.27
CA ASP A 102 4.64 5.88 -2.32
C ASP A 102 3.41 6.51 -3.00
N GLY A 103 2.23 6.21 -2.47
CA GLY A 103 0.94 6.63 -2.97
C GLY A 103 0.25 5.60 -3.85
N LEU A 104 -1.08 5.62 -3.84
CA LEU A 104 -1.88 4.59 -4.50
C LEU A 104 -1.56 4.42 -5.98
N ALA A 105 -1.22 5.50 -6.71
CA ALA A 105 -0.89 5.42 -8.12
C ALA A 105 0.35 4.55 -8.37
N GLN A 106 1.41 4.70 -7.58
CA GLN A 106 2.62 3.88 -7.74
C GLN A 106 2.45 2.47 -7.19
N ASP A 107 1.88 2.35 -6.00
CA ASP A 107 1.78 1.05 -5.33
C ASP A 107 0.77 0.12 -6.00
N ALA A 108 -0.35 0.65 -6.52
CA ALA A 108 -1.26 -0.12 -7.37
C ALA A 108 -0.58 -0.57 -8.69
N GLY A 109 0.28 0.27 -9.25
CA GLY A 109 1.09 -0.09 -10.41
C GLY A 109 2.05 -1.25 -10.12
N ARG A 110 2.74 -1.22 -9.00
CA ARG A 110 3.65 -2.30 -8.55
C ARG A 110 2.90 -3.61 -8.29
N LEU A 111 1.74 -3.53 -7.64
CA LEU A 111 0.90 -4.70 -7.40
C LEU A 111 0.35 -5.26 -8.72
N ALA A 112 -0.11 -4.41 -9.62
CA ALA A 112 -0.62 -4.80 -10.93
C ALA A 112 0.48 -5.43 -11.79
N ALA A 113 1.67 -4.82 -11.87
CA ALA A 113 2.82 -5.36 -12.60
C ALA A 113 3.25 -6.73 -12.08
N ALA A 114 3.31 -6.90 -10.76
CA ALA A 114 3.66 -8.18 -10.15
C ALA A 114 2.64 -9.29 -10.48
N GLY A 115 1.36 -8.94 -10.67
CA GLY A 115 0.29 -9.84 -11.09
C GLY A 115 0.09 -9.94 -12.61
N HIS A 116 0.97 -9.34 -13.41
CA HIS A 116 0.86 -9.24 -14.88
C HIS A 116 -0.45 -8.58 -15.34
N GLY A 117 -0.91 -7.57 -14.61
CA GLY A 117 -2.15 -6.84 -14.85
C GLY A 117 -1.99 -5.33 -15.00
N THR A 118 -3.12 -4.67 -15.14
CA THR A 118 -3.31 -3.23 -15.11
C THR A 118 -4.27 -2.90 -13.97
N ALA A 119 -4.04 -1.85 -13.20
CA ALA A 119 -4.95 -1.41 -12.16
C ALA A 119 -5.91 -0.35 -12.72
N ARG A 120 -7.22 -0.57 -12.60
CA ARG A 120 -8.23 0.45 -12.87
C ARG A 120 -8.78 0.97 -11.55
N ILE A 121 -8.65 2.28 -11.33
CA ILE A 121 -9.08 2.97 -10.12
C ILE A 121 -10.34 3.79 -10.42
N ASP A 122 -11.32 3.66 -9.56
CA ASP A 122 -12.51 4.51 -9.53
C ASP A 122 -12.26 5.70 -8.59
N ALA A 123 -12.00 6.87 -9.17
CA ALA A 123 -11.70 8.08 -8.39
C ALA A 123 -12.85 8.50 -7.45
N ALA A 124 -14.11 8.17 -7.81
CA ALA A 124 -15.25 8.51 -6.99
C ALA A 124 -15.39 7.64 -5.73
N SER A 125 -14.79 6.46 -5.75
CA SER A 125 -14.80 5.50 -4.62
C SER A 125 -13.64 5.69 -3.65
N LEU A 126 -12.68 6.59 -3.93
CA LEU A 126 -11.50 6.76 -3.08
C LEU A 126 -11.86 7.32 -1.69
N PRO A 127 -11.42 6.65 -0.61
CA PRO A 127 -11.67 7.11 0.75
C PRO A 127 -10.67 8.23 1.12
N THR A 128 -10.90 9.46 0.66
CA THR A 128 -10.01 10.58 0.89
C THR A 128 -10.02 11.03 2.35
N SER A 129 -8.87 11.50 2.85
CA SER A 129 -8.76 12.20 4.12
C SER A 129 -9.44 13.56 4.05
N GLU A 130 -9.77 14.14 5.21
CA GLU A 130 -10.40 15.44 5.28
C GLU A 130 -9.55 16.52 4.60
N GLY A 131 -10.15 17.32 3.74
CA GLY A 131 -9.47 18.35 2.96
C GLY A 131 -8.71 17.85 1.73
N CYS A 132 -8.65 16.54 1.49
CA CYS A 132 -7.99 15.95 0.33
C CYS A 132 -8.98 15.65 -0.81
N ASP A 133 -8.50 15.81 -2.03
CA ASP A 133 -9.21 15.36 -3.22
C ASP A 133 -8.69 13.96 -3.66
N TRP A 134 -9.27 13.43 -4.73
CA TRP A 134 -8.84 12.15 -5.27
C TRP A 134 -7.38 12.14 -5.77
N ARG A 135 -6.85 13.30 -6.18
CA ARG A 135 -5.46 13.40 -6.62
C ARG A 135 -4.52 13.22 -5.44
N ALA A 136 -4.76 13.93 -4.33
CA ALA A 136 -4.01 13.75 -3.10
C ALA A 136 -4.04 12.27 -2.66
N ALA A 137 -5.21 11.61 -2.71
CA ALA A 137 -5.34 10.20 -2.36
C ALA A 137 -4.51 9.24 -3.24
N VAL A 138 -4.21 9.59 -4.50
CA VAL A 138 -3.40 8.73 -5.37
C VAL A 138 -1.93 9.11 -5.42
N THR A 139 -1.57 10.36 -5.04
CA THR A 139 -0.20 10.87 -5.18
C THR A 139 0.55 11.05 -3.88
N ASP A 140 -0.15 11.35 -2.79
CA ASP A 140 0.49 11.54 -1.52
C ASP A 140 0.94 10.17 -0.99
N GLY A 141 2.18 10.05 -0.62
CA GLY A 141 2.72 8.84 -0.02
C GLY A 141 2.51 8.79 1.49
N GLU A 142 3.12 7.77 2.10
CA GLU A 142 3.21 7.59 3.56
C GLU A 142 1.85 7.43 4.27
N ASP A 143 0.86 6.88 3.56
CA ASP A 143 -0.44 6.56 4.17
C ASP A 143 -0.36 5.35 5.11
N TYR A 144 0.53 4.39 4.85
CA TYR A 144 0.74 3.16 5.60
C TYR A 144 -0.55 2.37 5.87
N GLU A 145 -1.48 2.47 4.94
CA GLU A 145 -2.67 1.63 4.86
C GLU A 145 -2.38 0.37 4.03
N LEU A 146 -3.26 -0.63 4.03
CA LEU A 146 -3.13 -1.80 3.17
C LEU A 146 -3.76 -1.53 1.81
N LEU A 147 -3.05 -1.92 0.76
CA LEU A 147 -3.59 -2.15 -0.58
C LEU A 147 -3.62 -3.66 -0.83
N PHE A 148 -4.76 -4.18 -1.27
CA PHE A 148 -4.88 -5.60 -1.55
C PHE A 148 -5.79 -5.91 -2.74
N ALA A 149 -5.54 -7.06 -3.36
CA ALA A 149 -6.38 -7.62 -4.41
C ALA A 149 -7.13 -8.85 -3.89
N CYS A 150 -8.42 -8.95 -4.15
CA CYS A 150 -9.25 -10.07 -3.72
C CYS A 150 -10.28 -10.47 -4.77
N ARG A 151 -10.61 -11.78 -4.81
CA ARG A 151 -11.57 -12.33 -5.76
C ARG A 151 -13.03 -12.03 -5.39
N THR A 152 -13.32 -12.01 -4.11
CA THR A 152 -14.67 -11.74 -3.58
C THR A 152 -14.67 -10.42 -2.80
N PRO A 153 -15.84 -9.75 -2.68
CA PRO A 153 -15.93 -8.51 -1.92
C PRO A 153 -15.42 -8.68 -0.49
N PRO A 154 -14.51 -7.78 -0.03
CA PRO A 154 -14.01 -7.83 1.33
C PRO A 154 -15.08 -7.33 2.33
N PRO A 155 -14.90 -7.58 3.64
CA PRO A 155 -15.74 -6.95 4.66
C PRO A 155 -15.60 -5.43 4.59
N ALA A 156 -16.67 -4.69 4.89
CA ALA A 156 -16.67 -3.23 4.87
C ALA A 156 -15.82 -2.60 5.98
N THR A 157 -15.49 -3.36 7.02
CA THR A 157 -14.64 -2.92 8.13
C THR A 157 -13.82 -4.07 8.68
N LEU A 158 -12.62 -3.77 9.18
CA LEU A 158 -11.73 -4.68 9.90
C LEU A 158 -11.34 -4.02 11.22
N LEU A 159 -11.74 -4.59 12.34
CA LEU A 159 -11.44 -4.05 13.68
C LEU A 159 -11.81 -2.55 13.86
N GLY A 160 -12.86 -2.09 13.16
CA GLY A 160 -13.25 -0.69 13.13
C GLY A 160 -12.59 0.16 12.05
N THR A 161 -11.54 -0.34 11.39
CA THR A 161 -10.91 0.32 10.23
C THR A 161 -11.79 0.11 8.98
N PRO A 162 -12.21 1.17 8.28
CA PRO A 162 -12.97 1.05 7.05
C PRO A 162 -12.16 0.31 5.96
N VAL A 163 -12.86 -0.44 5.12
CA VAL A 163 -12.31 -1.08 3.92
C VAL A 163 -13.12 -0.61 2.72
N THR A 164 -12.45 -0.09 1.72
CA THR A 164 -13.08 0.47 0.53
C THR A 164 -12.57 -0.23 -0.72
N VAL A 165 -13.48 -0.74 -1.56
CA VAL A 165 -13.13 -1.19 -2.91
C VAL A 165 -12.94 0.05 -3.77
N VAL A 166 -11.72 0.23 -4.27
CA VAL A 166 -11.30 1.43 -5.03
C VAL A 166 -11.11 1.15 -6.51
N GLY A 167 -11.32 -0.10 -6.94
CA GLY A 167 -11.13 -0.47 -8.33
C GLY A 167 -11.02 -1.96 -8.56
N ARG A 168 -10.33 -2.32 -9.63
CA ARG A 168 -10.08 -3.73 -10.02
C ARG A 168 -8.80 -3.91 -10.80
N LEU A 169 -8.30 -5.13 -10.84
CA LEU A 169 -7.27 -5.54 -11.80
C LEU A 169 -7.91 -5.91 -13.13
N GLU A 170 -7.27 -5.51 -14.23
CA GLU A 170 -7.69 -5.82 -15.60
C GLU A 170 -6.55 -6.50 -16.36
N ALA A 171 -6.88 -7.18 -17.45
CA ALA A 171 -5.86 -7.68 -18.36
C ALA A 171 -5.15 -6.51 -19.05
N PRO A 172 -3.83 -6.60 -19.26
CA PRO A 172 -3.11 -5.58 -20.02
C PRO A 172 -3.65 -5.45 -21.45
N SER A 173 -3.52 -4.25 -21.99
CA SER A 173 -3.87 -3.95 -23.39
C SER A 173 -2.79 -3.10 -24.05
N ALA A 174 -2.92 -2.90 -25.37
CA ALA A 174 -1.98 -2.04 -26.10
C ALA A 174 -1.95 -0.59 -25.56
N SER A 175 -3.10 -0.09 -25.07
CA SER A 175 -3.21 1.26 -24.47
C SER A 175 -2.78 1.31 -23.01
N PHE A 176 -2.95 0.20 -22.28
CA PHE A 176 -2.68 0.09 -20.87
C PHE A 176 -1.85 -1.17 -20.61
N PRO A 177 -0.51 -1.09 -20.68
CA PRO A 177 0.39 -2.23 -20.46
C PRO A 177 0.43 -2.67 -19.00
N GLU A 178 1.13 -3.77 -18.74
CA GLU A 178 1.39 -4.23 -17.37
C GLU A 178 1.92 -3.10 -16.47
N GLY A 179 1.40 -3.02 -15.27
CA GLY A 179 1.76 -1.99 -14.30
C GLY A 179 1.12 -0.62 -14.54
N ALA A 180 0.38 -0.43 -15.64
CA ALA A 180 -0.37 0.81 -15.82
C ALA A 180 -1.44 0.94 -14.74
N VAL A 181 -1.61 2.16 -14.25
CA VAL A 181 -2.73 2.54 -13.36
C VAL A 181 -3.60 3.54 -14.11
N VAL A 182 -4.87 3.22 -14.21
CA VAL A 182 -5.82 3.94 -15.05
C VAL A 182 -6.96 4.48 -14.21
N VAL A 183 -7.29 5.75 -14.40
CA VAL A 183 -8.48 6.37 -13.82
C VAL A 183 -9.43 6.80 -14.94
N GLY A 184 -10.74 6.69 -14.71
CA GLY A 184 -11.78 6.97 -15.70
C GLY A 184 -12.13 5.78 -16.58
N GLU A 185 -13.14 5.96 -17.45
CA GLU A 185 -13.68 4.91 -18.32
C GLU A 185 -13.74 5.37 -19.78
N GLY A 186 -13.73 4.39 -20.71
CA GLY A 186 -13.87 4.64 -22.13
C GLY A 186 -12.85 5.63 -22.67
N GLY A 187 -13.31 6.66 -23.40
CA GLY A 187 -12.47 7.70 -23.99
C GLY A 187 -11.82 8.67 -22.99
N ASP A 188 -12.33 8.71 -21.75
CA ASP A 188 -11.79 9.55 -20.66
C ASP A 188 -10.76 8.82 -19.79
N ALA A 189 -10.48 7.55 -20.09
CA ALA A 189 -9.50 6.76 -19.37
C ALA A 189 -8.08 7.31 -19.58
N ARG A 190 -7.37 7.58 -18.48
CA ARG A 190 -6.02 8.13 -18.49
C ARG A 190 -5.12 7.42 -17.50
N ARG A 191 -3.85 7.30 -17.86
CA ARG A 191 -2.82 6.73 -17.00
C ARG A 191 -2.43 7.71 -15.90
N ILE A 192 -2.22 7.18 -14.70
CA ILE A 192 -1.76 7.92 -13.52
C ILE A 192 -0.58 7.25 -12.80
N ASP A 193 -0.06 6.14 -13.29
CA ASP A 193 1.08 5.40 -12.72
C ASP A 193 2.39 6.20 -12.65
N HIS A 194 2.47 7.32 -13.37
CA HIS A 194 3.57 8.28 -13.30
C HIS A 194 3.40 9.33 -12.19
N LEU A 195 2.27 9.30 -11.48
CA LEU A 195 1.98 10.16 -10.34
C LEU A 195 2.43 9.43 -9.05
N GLY A 196 2.77 10.20 -8.02
CA GLY A 196 3.23 9.68 -6.73
C GLY A 196 4.66 10.11 -6.43
N TRP A 197 5.18 9.63 -5.31
CA TRP A 197 6.51 10.03 -4.85
C TRP A 197 7.61 9.32 -5.63
N GLU A 198 8.49 10.09 -6.26
CA GLU A 198 9.72 9.58 -6.85
C GLU A 198 10.92 10.00 -6.00
N HIS A 199 11.73 9.05 -5.57
CA HIS A 199 13.05 9.33 -5.02
C HIS A 199 13.92 9.91 -6.12
N ARG A 200 13.98 11.25 -6.22
CA ARG A 200 14.94 11.90 -7.11
C ARG A 200 16.31 11.61 -6.57
N SER A 201 17.10 10.80 -7.28
CA SER A 201 18.54 10.73 -7.08
C SER A 201 19.06 12.15 -7.28
N GLY A 202 19.44 12.80 -6.20
CA GLY A 202 20.04 14.12 -6.24
C GLY A 202 21.25 14.07 -7.14
N GLY A 203 21.29 14.95 -8.16
CA GLY A 203 22.46 15.19 -8.96
C GLY A 203 23.53 15.94 -8.15
#